data_0693efc9dee09e27a7ea9f76d6486ea6
#
_entry.id   0693efc9dee09e27a7ea9f76d6486ea6
#
_cell.length_a   1.000
_cell.length_b   1.000
_cell.length_c   1.000
_cell.angle_alpha   90.00
_cell.angle_beta   90.00
_cell.angle_gamma   90.00
#
_symmetry.space_group_name_H-M   'P 1'
#
loop_
_entity.id
_entity.type
_entity.pdbx_description
1 polymer ?
#
loop_
_entity_poly.entity_id
_entity_poly.type
_entity_poly.pdbx_seq_one_letter_code
_entity_poly.pdbx_strand_id
1 'polypeptide(L)'
;NTSGSPIKPAEARRGSFEGKFKVFLEECVKNPLFNELAPRTKITEDRYEGFELVSRFFAYYDNYDADFENYTGNVTKYIDDYVEKQNEKAKKDENIIAECRENFEKMLSYAEQILGKRGFRKSLTSKSTPRARFEALSIGIAVALKENPDLPVRDVTDWIDGEEFAKCTRSDAANNKNKLVGRINFVKNKLISGE
;
A
#
# COMPACT_ATOMS: atom_id res chain seq x y z
N ASN A 1 23.23 -3.66 -30.21
CA ASN A 1 23.32 -2.88 -28.94
C ASN A 1 21.92 -2.51 -28.46
N THR A 2 21.27 -3.45 -27.79
CA THR A 2 20.03 -3.18 -27.07
C THR A 2 20.39 -3.07 -25.58
N SER A 3 20.91 -1.92 -25.18
CA SER A 3 20.99 -1.53 -23.78
C SER A 3 19.58 -1.18 -23.28
N GLY A 4 18.73 -2.20 -23.16
CA GLY A 4 17.43 -2.09 -22.53
C GLY A 4 17.61 -1.66 -21.08
N SER A 5 16.79 -0.73 -20.61
CA SER A 5 16.74 -0.40 -19.18
C SER A 5 16.47 -1.67 -18.37
N PRO A 6 17.18 -1.96 -17.27
CA PRO A 6 16.96 -3.16 -16.49
C PRO A 6 15.49 -3.32 -16.09
N ILE A 7 14.94 -4.52 -16.22
CA ILE A 7 13.58 -4.87 -15.79
C ILE A 7 13.48 -4.60 -14.29
N LYS A 8 12.47 -3.85 -13.87
CA LYS A 8 12.24 -3.59 -12.45
C LYS A 8 11.53 -4.76 -11.77
N PRO A 9 11.71 -4.93 -10.44
CA PRO A 9 11.06 -6.01 -9.70
C PRO A 9 9.54 -6.09 -9.89
N ALA A 10 8.84 -4.97 -9.93
CA ALA A 10 7.39 -4.93 -10.17
C ALA A 10 7.00 -5.39 -11.57
N GLU A 11 7.79 -5.06 -12.58
CA GLU A 11 7.60 -5.48 -13.96
C GLU A 11 7.88 -7.00 -14.11
N ALA A 12 8.98 -7.48 -13.52
CA ALA A 12 9.31 -8.90 -13.47
C ALA A 12 8.22 -9.69 -12.74
N ARG A 13 7.75 -9.19 -11.59
CA ARG A 13 6.68 -9.80 -10.78
C ARG A 13 5.40 -9.96 -11.56
N ARG A 14 4.96 -8.91 -12.26
CA ARG A 14 3.75 -8.98 -13.08
C ARG A 14 3.86 -10.04 -14.19
N GLY A 15 5.03 -10.21 -14.77
CA GLY A 15 5.27 -11.20 -15.82
C GLY A 15 5.44 -12.65 -15.32
N SER A 16 5.83 -12.82 -14.05
CA SER A 16 6.23 -14.13 -13.51
C SER A 16 5.10 -14.88 -12.82
N PHE A 17 4.10 -14.18 -12.29
CA PHE A 17 2.99 -14.82 -11.56
C PHE A 17 1.77 -15.03 -12.47
N GLU A 18 1.19 -16.21 -12.38
CA GLU A 18 -0.13 -16.53 -12.92
C GLU A 18 -1.04 -16.97 -11.76
N GLY A 19 -2.28 -16.47 -11.74
CA GLY A 19 -3.27 -16.89 -10.75
C GLY A 19 -4.35 -15.85 -10.48
N LYS A 20 -5.41 -16.29 -9.80
CA LYS A 20 -6.59 -15.46 -9.50
C LYS A 20 -6.24 -14.22 -8.66
N PHE A 21 -5.32 -14.36 -7.70
CA PHE A 21 -4.92 -13.24 -6.87
C PHE A 21 -4.13 -12.17 -7.65
N LYS A 22 -3.25 -12.58 -8.56
CA LYS A 22 -2.55 -11.65 -9.45
C LYS A 22 -3.53 -10.88 -10.35
N VAL A 23 -4.56 -11.54 -10.90
CA VAL A 23 -5.61 -10.88 -11.69
C VAL A 23 -6.35 -9.86 -10.83
N PHE A 24 -6.68 -10.21 -9.58
CA PHE A 24 -7.29 -9.30 -8.62
C PHE A 24 -6.41 -8.07 -8.34
N LEU A 25 -5.10 -8.22 -8.18
CA LEU A 25 -4.19 -7.08 -8.02
C LEU A 25 -4.24 -6.14 -9.25
N GLU A 26 -4.32 -6.69 -10.46
CA GLU A 26 -4.47 -5.90 -11.69
C GLU A 26 -5.82 -5.16 -11.76
N GLU A 27 -6.88 -5.75 -11.21
CA GLU A 27 -8.19 -5.08 -11.08
C GLU A 27 -8.10 -3.92 -10.06
N CYS A 28 -7.44 -4.11 -8.92
CA CYS A 28 -7.21 -3.05 -7.95
C CYS A 28 -6.44 -1.86 -8.57
N VAL A 29 -5.45 -2.12 -9.41
CA VAL A 29 -4.72 -1.07 -10.14
C VAL A 29 -5.64 -0.26 -11.06
N LYS A 30 -6.68 -0.88 -11.62
CA LYS A 30 -7.66 -0.21 -12.49
C LYS A 30 -8.77 0.52 -11.72
N ASN A 31 -8.84 0.36 -10.40
CA ASN A 31 -9.86 1.02 -9.58
C ASN A 31 -9.74 2.55 -9.73
N PRO A 32 -10.83 3.26 -10.11
CA PRO A 32 -10.79 4.71 -10.35
C PRO A 32 -10.39 5.51 -9.12
N LEU A 33 -10.91 5.16 -7.94
CA LEU A 33 -10.60 5.86 -6.69
C LEU A 33 -9.12 5.64 -6.28
N PHE A 34 -8.58 4.44 -6.47
CA PHE A 34 -7.14 4.20 -6.27
C PHE A 34 -6.30 5.09 -7.20
N ASN A 35 -6.69 5.24 -8.47
CA ASN A 35 -5.96 6.07 -9.42
C ASN A 35 -6.03 7.56 -9.07
N GLU A 36 -7.14 8.03 -8.53
CA GLU A 36 -7.30 9.40 -8.05
C GLU A 36 -6.45 9.67 -6.81
N LEU A 37 -6.53 8.79 -5.80
CA LEU A 37 -5.83 8.95 -4.52
C LEU A 37 -4.32 8.68 -4.61
N ALA A 38 -3.90 7.78 -5.50
CA ALA A 38 -2.50 7.39 -5.70
C ALA A 38 -2.01 7.68 -7.13
N PRO A 39 -1.98 8.93 -7.59
CA PRO A 39 -1.55 9.26 -8.94
C PRO A 39 -0.08 8.91 -9.16
N ARG A 40 0.22 8.54 -10.40
CA ARG A 40 1.53 8.12 -10.88
C ARG A 40 1.87 8.87 -12.16
N THR A 41 3.15 9.15 -12.37
CA THR A 41 3.60 9.72 -13.65
C THR A 41 3.58 8.65 -14.74
N LYS A 42 3.51 9.04 -16.01
CA LYS A 42 3.57 8.10 -17.15
C LYS A 42 4.79 7.16 -17.02
N ILE A 43 5.96 7.71 -16.69
CA ILE A 43 7.19 6.93 -16.54
C ILE A 43 7.07 5.87 -15.41
N THR A 44 6.42 6.22 -14.31
CA THR A 44 6.23 5.28 -13.19
C THR A 44 5.13 4.27 -13.50
N GLU A 45 4.09 4.66 -14.23
CA GLU A 45 3.03 3.76 -14.69
C GLU A 45 3.55 2.72 -15.69
N ASP A 46 4.36 3.16 -16.65
CA ASP A 46 5.04 2.26 -17.62
C ASP A 46 5.95 1.24 -16.91
N ARG A 47 6.29 1.46 -15.64
CA ARG A 47 7.09 0.58 -14.78
C ARG A 47 6.26 -0.17 -13.74
N TYR A 48 4.97 -0.24 -13.93
CA TYR A 48 4.02 -0.97 -13.06
C TYR A 48 4.03 -0.51 -11.60
N GLU A 49 4.23 0.78 -11.35
CA GLU A 49 4.22 1.33 -9.98
C GLU A 49 2.87 1.10 -9.27
N GLY A 50 1.76 1.17 -10.00
CA GLY A 50 0.44 0.85 -9.44
C GLY A 50 0.37 -0.57 -8.90
N PHE A 51 0.89 -1.53 -9.65
CA PHE A 51 0.95 -2.92 -9.22
C PHE A 51 1.86 -3.12 -8.00
N GLU A 52 2.99 -2.40 -7.95
CA GLU A 52 3.88 -2.41 -6.79
C GLU A 52 3.20 -1.87 -5.53
N LEU A 53 2.49 -0.73 -5.63
CA LEU A 53 1.77 -0.13 -4.50
C LEU A 53 0.69 -1.06 -3.95
N VAL A 54 -0.14 -1.62 -4.84
CA VAL A 54 -1.21 -2.55 -4.44
C VAL A 54 -0.65 -3.83 -3.83
N SER A 55 0.41 -4.41 -4.41
CA SER A 55 1.06 -5.61 -3.88
C SER A 55 1.64 -5.37 -2.49
N ARG A 56 2.26 -4.20 -2.26
CA ARG A 56 2.76 -3.79 -0.94
C ARG A 56 1.65 -3.63 0.08
N PHE A 57 0.54 -3.02 -0.32
CA PHE A 57 -0.61 -2.85 0.56
C PHE A 57 -1.05 -4.21 1.12
N PHE A 58 -1.36 -5.17 0.28
CA PHE A 58 -1.85 -6.47 0.73
C PHE A 58 -0.78 -7.25 1.51
N ALA A 59 0.47 -7.30 1.01
CA ALA A 59 1.52 -8.02 1.68
C ALA A 59 1.80 -7.49 3.10
N TYR A 60 1.72 -6.18 3.30
CA TYR A 60 1.98 -5.59 4.60
C TYR A 60 0.75 -5.59 5.50
N TYR A 61 -0.45 -5.37 4.96
CA TYR A 61 -1.69 -5.41 5.74
C TYR A 61 -1.95 -6.80 6.32
N ASP A 62 -1.88 -7.84 5.52
CA ASP A 62 -2.17 -9.21 5.95
C ASP A 62 -1.12 -9.76 6.94
N ASN A 63 0.10 -9.24 6.92
CA ASN A 63 1.15 -9.69 7.82
C ASN A 63 1.42 -8.73 8.99
N TYR A 64 0.60 -7.68 9.15
CA TYR A 64 0.77 -6.71 10.23
C TYR A 64 0.62 -7.36 11.62
N ASP A 65 -0.43 -8.16 11.84
CA ASP A 65 -0.69 -8.80 13.14
C ASP A 65 0.36 -9.89 13.49
N ALA A 66 1.00 -10.46 12.47
CA ALA A 66 2.12 -11.39 12.63
C ALA A 66 3.47 -10.67 12.78
N ASP A 67 3.46 -9.36 13.05
CA ASP A 67 4.66 -8.53 13.17
C ASP A 67 5.62 -8.72 11.98
N PHE A 68 5.09 -8.83 10.77
CA PHE A 68 5.88 -9.04 9.54
C PHE A 68 6.85 -10.24 9.67
N GLU A 69 6.36 -11.38 10.12
CA GLU A 69 7.14 -12.60 10.19
C GLU A 69 7.88 -12.84 8.87
N ASN A 70 9.14 -13.26 8.95
CA ASN A 70 10.04 -13.48 7.81
C ASN A 70 10.39 -12.25 6.96
N TYR A 71 10.02 -11.04 7.37
CA TYR A 71 10.46 -9.83 6.68
C TYR A 71 11.92 -9.48 7.01
N THR A 72 12.80 -9.59 6.03
CA THR A 72 14.25 -9.36 6.18
C THR A 72 14.72 -8.01 5.63
N GLY A 73 13.80 -7.17 5.15
CA GLY A 73 14.12 -5.95 4.39
C GLY A 73 14.26 -6.19 2.88
N ASN A 74 14.28 -7.43 2.42
CA ASN A 74 14.18 -7.76 0.99
C ASN A 74 12.71 -7.69 0.55
N VAL A 75 12.26 -6.49 0.22
CA VAL A 75 10.87 -6.20 -0.17
C VAL A 75 10.43 -7.03 -1.36
N THR A 76 11.28 -7.16 -2.38
CA THR A 76 10.94 -7.89 -3.60
C THR A 76 10.59 -9.33 -3.26
N LYS A 77 11.50 -10.04 -2.57
CA LYS A 77 11.25 -11.43 -2.17
C LYS A 77 10.02 -11.57 -1.28
N TYR A 78 9.86 -10.69 -0.31
CA TYR A 78 8.73 -10.73 0.62
C TYR A 78 7.36 -10.62 -0.07
N ILE A 79 7.26 -9.71 -1.05
CA ILE A 79 6.03 -9.52 -1.81
C ILE A 79 5.82 -10.69 -2.79
N ASP A 80 6.89 -11.18 -3.40
CA ASP A 80 6.81 -12.31 -4.33
C ASP A 80 6.30 -13.57 -3.61
N ASP A 81 6.89 -13.92 -2.47
CA ASP A 81 6.46 -15.04 -1.62
C ASP A 81 4.99 -14.87 -1.17
N TYR A 82 4.58 -13.65 -0.83
CA TYR A 82 3.20 -13.34 -0.46
C TYR A 82 2.23 -13.56 -1.62
N VAL A 83 2.51 -13.01 -2.80
CA VAL A 83 1.62 -13.13 -3.98
C VAL A 83 1.47 -14.60 -4.40
N GLU A 84 2.56 -15.36 -4.40
CA GLU A 84 2.54 -16.79 -4.69
C GLU A 84 1.65 -17.55 -3.69
N LYS A 85 1.85 -17.31 -2.39
CA LYS A 85 1.03 -17.90 -1.33
C LYS A 85 -0.46 -17.57 -1.47
N GLN A 86 -0.79 -16.32 -1.81
CA GLN A 86 -2.19 -15.92 -2.00
C GLN A 86 -2.80 -16.50 -3.27
N ASN A 87 -2.03 -16.66 -4.36
CA ASN A 87 -2.50 -17.38 -5.53
C ASN A 87 -2.87 -18.82 -5.20
N GLU A 88 -2.05 -19.53 -4.40
CA GLU A 88 -2.34 -20.92 -3.98
C GLU A 88 -3.57 -21.00 -3.06
N LYS A 89 -3.74 -20.03 -2.16
CA LYS A 89 -4.94 -19.95 -1.31
C LYS A 89 -6.20 -19.68 -2.14
N ALA A 90 -6.16 -18.73 -3.07
CA ALA A 90 -7.29 -18.34 -3.91
C ALA A 90 -7.73 -19.44 -4.91
N LYS A 91 -6.89 -20.47 -5.14
CA LYS A 91 -7.30 -21.68 -5.85
C LYS A 91 -8.26 -22.54 -5.03
N LYS A 92 -8.12 -22.50 -3.70
CA LYS A 92 -8.86 -23.35 -2.75
C LYS A 92 -10.06 -22.65 -2.16
N ASP A 93 -10.01 -21.34 -2.01
CA ASP A 93 -11.05 -20.51 -1.41
C ASP A 93 -11.20 -19.18 -2.17
N GLU A 94 -12.34 -19.00 -2.82
CA GLU A 94 -12.65 -17.79 -3.58
C GLU A 94 -13.03 -16.60 -2.67
N ASN A 95 -13.41 -16.84 -1.42
CA ASN A 95 -13.78 -15.79 -0.48
C ASN A 95 -12.59 -14.89 -0.13
N ILE A 96 -11.36 -15.41 -0.22
CA ILE A 96 -10.13 -14.64 0.04
C ILE A 96 -10.06 -13.37 -0.82
N ILE A 97 -10.42 -13.48 -2.11
CA ILE A 97 -10.40 -12.32 -3.03
C ILE A 97 -11.50 -11.33 -2.65
N ALA A 98 -12.68 -11.82 -2.25
CA ALA A 98 -13.78 -10.97 -1.83
C ALA A 98 -13.42 -10.17 -0.56
N GLU A 99 -12.84 -10.82 0.44
CA GLU A 99 -12.38 -10.18 1.68
C GLU A 99 -11.27 -9.14 1.40
N CYS A 100 -10.29 -9.48 0.56
CA CYS A 100 -9.24 -8.55 0.16
C CYS A 100 -9.83 -7.32 -0.54
N ARG A 101 -10.79 -7.52 -1.43
CA ARG A 101 -11.48 -6.44 -2.15
C ARG A 101 -12.20 -5.51 -1.18
N GLU A 102 -12.97 -6.06 -0.27
CA GLU A 102 -13.71 -5.30 0.73
C GLU A 102 -12.77 -4.45 1.59
N ASN A 103 -11.68 -5.02 2.08
CA ASN A 103 -10.69 -4.30 2.88
C ASN A 103 -10.02 -3.16 2.09
N PHE A 104 -9.69 -3.41 0.83
CA PHE A 104 -9.08 -2.39 -0.03
C PHE A 104 -10.06 -1.23 -0.33
N GLU A 105 -11.31 -1.54 -0.65
CA GLU A 105 -12.34 -0.54 -0.93
C GLU A 105 -12.69 0.28 0.30
N LYS A 106 -12.81 -0.33 1.48
CA LYS A 106 -13.00 0.37 2.76
C LYS A 106 -11.84 1.33 3.04
N MET A 107 -10.62 0.88 2.87
CA MET A 107 -9.44 1.72 3.05
C MET A 107 -9.44 2.91 2.09
N LEU A 108 -9.74 2.70 0.80
CA LEU A 108 -9.80 3.78 -0.18
C LEU A 108 -10.91 4.79 0.14
N SER A 109 -12.10 4.31 0.50
CA SER A 109 -13.24 5.18 0.85
C SER A 109 -12.95 6.04 2.07
N TYR A 110 -12.31 5.48 3.11
CA TYR A 110 -11.90 6.25 4.27
C TYR A 110 -10.77 7.24 3.94
N ALA A 111 -9.80 6.80 3.13
CA ALA A 111 -8.72 7.66 2.67
C ALA A 111 -9.23 8.87 1.86
N GLU A 112 -10.25 8.68 1.00
CA GLU A 112 -10.90 9.77 0.27
C GLU A 112 -11.48 10.81 1.22
N GLN A 113 -12.17 10.37 2.27
CA GLN A 113 -12.80 11.26 3.24
C GLN A 113 -11.80 12.10 4.04
N ILE A 114 -10.66 11.53 4.45
CA ILE A 114 -9.69 12.23 5.29
C ILE A 114 -8.59 12.95 4.51
N LEU A 115 -8.27 12.52 3.29
CA LEU A 115 -7.19 13.09 2.46
C LEU A 115 -7.71 13.99 1.34
N GLY A 116 -8.97 13.84 0.96
CA GLY A 116 -9.60 14.59 -0.13
C GLY A 116 -8.81 14.49 -1.43
N LYS A 117 -8.85 15.55 -2.22
CA LYS A 117 -8.15 15.64 -3.52
C LYS A 117 -6.63 15.46 -3.47
N ARG A 118 -6.04 15.60 -2.30
CA ARG A 118 -4.60 15.36 -2.11
C ARG A 118 -4.24 13.89 -2.26
N GLY A 119 -5.09 13.01 -1.75
CA GLY A 119 -4.82 11.58 -1.70
C GLY A 119 -3.51 11.27 -0.97
N PHE A 120 -2.79 10.27 -1.44
CA PHE A 120 -1.52 9.85 -0.83
C PHE A 120 -0.30 10.71 -1.22
N ARG A 121 -0.49 11.80 -1.99
CA ARG A 121 0.58 12.71 -2.39
C ARG A 121 1.09 13.57 -1.22
N LYS A 122 2.31 14.09 -1.37
CA LYS A 122 2.87 15.07 -0.40
C LYS A 122 2.11 16.40 -0.46
N SER A 123 1.70 16.82 -1.65
CA SER A 123 0.95 18.05 -1.88
C SER A 123 0.04 17.91 -3.10
N LEU A 124 -0.89 18.83 -3.29
CA LEU A 124 -1.76 18.87 -4.48
C LEU A 124 -0.98 19.04 -5.79
N THR A 125 0.21 19.66 -5.74
CA THR A 125 1.07 19.87 -6.92
C THR A 125 2.00 18.70 -7.21
N SER A 126 2.12 17.74 -6.29
CA SER A 126 2.94 16.55 -6.49
C SER A 126 2.33 15.66 -7.57
N LYS A 127 3.13 15.22 -8.55
CA LYS A 127 2.69 14.41 -9.68
C LYS A 127 2.64 12.91 -9.42
N SER A 128 3.18 12.47 -8.29
CA SER A 128 3.28 11.06 -7.94
C SER A 128 3.15 10.84 -6.45
N THR A 129 2.84 9.59 -6.10
CA THR A 129 2.69 9.11 -4.73
C THR A 129 3.99 8.48 -4.26
N PRO A 130 4.62 8.98 -3.17
CA PRO A 130 5.80 8.33 -2.59
C PRO A 130 5.41 7.02 -1.90
N ARG A 131 6.17 5.93 -2.15
CA ARG A 131 5.89 4.60 -1.62
C ARG A 131 5.74 4.56 -0.10
N ALA A 132 6.73 5.10 0.64
CA ALA A 132 6.70 5.09 2.10
C ALA A 132 5.50 5.85 2.69
N ARG A 133 5.05 6.92 2.02
CA ARG A 133 3.86 7.66 2.42
C ARG A 133 2.59 6.88 2.11
N PHE A 134 2.52 6.24 0.96
CA PHE A 134 1.40 5.34 0.61
C PHE A 134 1.30 4.20 1.62
N GLU A 135 2.40 3.51 1.92
CA GLU A 135 2.44 2.42 2.90
C GLU A 135 1.96 2.90 4.29
N ALA A 136 2.48 4.02 4.77
CA ALA A 136 2.07 4.58 6.06
C ALA A 136 0.56 4.83 6.13
N LEU A 137 0.04 5.57 5.15
CA LEU A 137 -1.36 6.00 5.13
C LEU A 137 -2.30 4.83 4.83
N SER A 138 -2.08 4.09 3.74
CA SER A 138 -3.01 3.04 3.31
C SER A 138 -3.10 1.90 4.33
N ILE A 139 -1.96 1.42 4.81
CA ILE A 139 -1.93 0.30 5.75
C ILE A 139 -2.34 0.76 7.14
N GLY A 140 -1.89 1.95 7.59
CA GLY A 140 -2.30 2.53 8.87
C GLY A 140 -3.81 2.76 8.95
N ILE A 141 -4.44 3.25 7.87
CA ILE A 141 -5.90 3.37 7.75
C ILE A 141 -6.56 1.98 7.82
N ALA A 142 -6.11 1.02 7.02
CA ALA A 142 -6.71 -0.30 6.97
C ALA A 142 -6.64 -1.03 8.32
N VAL A 143 -5.51 -0.91 9.03
CA VAL A 143 -5.34 -1.48 10.37
C VAL A 143 -6.21 -0.76 11.40
N ALA A 144 -6.32 0.58 11.34
CA ALA A 144 -7.20 1.34 12.22
C ALA A 144 -8.67 0.95 12.03
N LEU A 145 -9.12 0.78 10.78
CA LEU A 145 -10.48 0.30 10.46
C LEU A 145 -10.72 -1.15 10.90
N LYS A 146 -9.69 -1.99 10.89
CA LYS A 146 -9.78 -3.36 11.40
C LYS A 146 -9.94 -3.39 12.90
N GLU A 147 -9.21 -2.54 13.65
CA GLU A 147 -9.31 -2.42 15.11
C GLU A 147 -10.61 -1.71 15.54
N ASN A 148 -11.09 -0.74 14.76
CA ASN A 148 -12.33 -0.01 15.01
C ASN A 148 -13.12 0.12 13.70
N PRO A 149 -14.05 -0.79 13.40
CA PRO A 149 -14.87 -0.73 12.17
C PRO A 149 -15.73 0.52 12.06
N ASP A 150 -16.10 1.14 13.19
CA ASP A 150 -16.89 2.37 13.28
C ASP A 150 -16.00 3.60 13.47
N LEU A 151 -14.76 3.56 13.01
CA LEU A 151 -13.81 4.66 13.14
C LEU A 151 -14.38 5.95 12.53
N PRO A 152 -14.57 7.01 13.33
CA PRO A 152 -15.10 8.27 12.82
C PRO A 152 -14.11 8.93 11.87
N VAL A 153 -14.63 9.70 10.90
CA VAL A 153 -13.79 10.50 10.00
C VAL A 153 -12.95 11.48 10.84
N ARG A 154 -11.62 11.41 10.68
CA ARG A 154 -10.66 12.21 11.43
C ARG A 154 -10.10 13.35 10.60
N ASP A 155 -9.90 14.50 11.23
CA ASP A 155 -9.06 15.54 10.66
C ASP A 155 -7.59 15.11 10.82
N VAL A 156 -6.85 15.18 9.73
CA VAL A 156 -5.44 14.77 9.67
C VAL A 156 -4.49 15.95 9.44
N THR A 157 -5.03 17.18 9.36
CA THR A 157 -4.27 18.39 8.99
C THR A 157 -3.15 18.70 9.96
N ASP A 158 -3.33 18.42 11.25
CA ASP A 158 -2.37 18.76 12.29
C ASP A 158 -1.07 17.95 12.22
N TRP A 159 -1.11 16.73 11.67
CA TRP A 159 0.05 15.84 11.67
C TRP A 159 0.52 15.40 10.28
N ILE A 160 -0.35 15.43 9.25
CA ILE A 160 -0.04 14.85 7.94
C ILE A 160 1.10 15.58 7.20
N ASP A 161 1.35 16.83 7.54
CA ASP A 161 2.46 17.66 7.07
C ASP A 161 3.50 17.93 8.16
N GLY A 162 3.29 17.39 9.33
CA GLY A 162 4.16 17.53 10.49
C GLY A 162 5.53 16.85 10.29
N GLU A 163 6.51 17.34 11.06
CA GLU A 163 7.89 16.83 10.99
C GLU A 163 7.99 15.35 11.37
N GLU A 164 7.18 14.90 12.34
CA GLU A 164 7.16 13.51 12.80
C GLU A 164 6.73 12.56 11.66
N PHE A 165 5.63 12.88 10.98
CA PHE A 165 5.18 12.09 9.83
C PHE A 165 6.17 12.15 8.67
N ALA A 166 6.78 13.31 8.43
CA ALA A 166 7.82 13.44 7.43
C ALA A 166 9.04 12.57 7.74
N LYS A 167 9.46 12.47 9.02
CA LYS A 167 10.54 11.57 9.47
C LYS A 167 10.20 10.10 9.23
N CYS A 168 8.97 9.67 9.57
CA CYS A 168 8.51 8.28 9.37
C CYS A 168 8.46 7.87 7.90
N THR A 169 8.22 8.81 6.98
CA THR A 169 8.00 8.55 5.56
C THR A 169 9.19 8.90 4.66
N ARG A 170 10.37 9.20 5.24
CA ARG A 170 11.61 9.39 4.48
C ARG A 170 12.03 8.10 3.77
N SER A 171 12.71 8.27 2.64
CA SER A 171 13.17 7.14 1.82
C SER A 171 14.40 6.44 2.39
N ASP A 172 15.14 7.09 3.31
CA ASP A 172 16.35 6.51 3.90
C ASP A 172 16.01 5.25 4.69
N ALA A 173 16.62 4.11 4.32
CA ALA A 173 16.38 2.80 4.91
C ALA A 173 14.88 2.46 5.04
N ALA A 174 14.04 2.92 4.10
CA ALA A 174 12.59 2.75 4.10
C ALA A 174 12.16 1.27 4.18
N ASN A 175 13.03 0.35 3.76
CA ASN A 175 12.79 -1.09 3.80
C ASN A 175 13.22 -1.75 5.13
N ASN A 176 13.68 -1.00 6.13
CA ASN A 176 13.94 -1.53 7.46
C ASN A 176 12.61 -1.86 8.16
N LYS A 177 12.51 -3.04 8.80
CA LYS A 177 11.29 -3.52 9.48
C LYS A 177 10.78 -2.50 10.50
N ASN A 178 11.65 -2.00 11.39
CA ASN A 178 11.23 -1.06 12.42
C ASN A 178 10.68 0.25 11.83
N LYS A 179 11.25 0.72 10.72
CA LYS A 179 10.74 1.90 10.01
C LYS A 179 9.40 1.62 9.33
N LEU A 180 9.21 0.42 8.77
CA LEU A 180 7.93 0.00 8.21
C LEU A 180 6.84 -0.05 9.28
N VAL A 181 7.09 -0.74 10.38
CA VAL A 181 6.18 -0.83 11.53
C VAL A 181 5.91 0.55 12.11
N GLY A 182 6.96 1.35 12.31
CA GLY A 182 6.84 2.69 12.90
C GLY A 182 5.95 3.62 12.11
N ARG A 183 6.06 3.66 10.76
CA ARG A 183 5.20 4.52 9.93
C ARG A 183 3.74 4.08 9.87
N ILE A 184 3.49 2.76 9.89
CA ILE A 184 2.13 2.22 9.94
C ILE A 184 1.49 2.56 11.29
N ASN A 185 2.19 2.28 12.39
CA ASN A 185 1.71 2.55 13.74
C ASN A 185 1.47 4.04 14.00
N PHE A 186 2.32 4.91 13.44
CA PHE A 186 2.12 6.35 13.55
C PHE A 186 0.72 6.75 13.04
N VAL A 187 0.38 6.36 11.82
CA VAL A 187 -0.93 6.69 11.23
C VAL A 187 -2.07 6.00 11.97
N LYS A 188 -1.94 4.70 12.25
CA LYS A 188 -2.94 3.94 13.01
C LYS A 188 -3.26 4.63 14.33
N ASN A 189 -2.24 4.96 15.13
CA ASN A 189 -2.44 5.55 16.46
C ASN A 189 -3.07 6.93 16.37
N LYS A 190 -2.64 7.80 15.45
CA LYS A 190 -3.24 9.11 15.21
C LYS A 190 -4.73 9.02 14.85
N LEU A 191 -5.11 8.04 14.06
CA LEU A 191 -6.51 7.82 13.67
C LEU A 191 -7.36 7.28 14.83
N ILE A 192 -6.81 6.37 15.64
CA ILE A 192 -7.53 5.77 16.77
C ILE A 192 -7.66 6.76 17.93
N SER A 193 -6.57 7.44 18.32
CA SER A 193 -6.60 8.42 19.42
C SER A 193 -7.41 9.66 19.07
N GLY A 194 -7.39 10.10 17.83
CA GLY A 194 -8.01 11.34 17.37
C GLY A 194 -7.21 12.59 17.72
N GLU A 195 -5.93 12.42 18.12
CA GLU A 195 -4.98 13.47 18.47
C GLU A 195 -3.95 13.73 17.35
#